data_81787aa1b37ef2677c242e1036d26cc6
#
_entry.id   81787aa1b37ef2677c242e1036d26cc6
#
_cell.length_a   1.000
_cell.length_b   1.000
_cell.length_c   1.000
_cell.angle_alpha   90.00
_cell.angle_beta   90.00
_cell.angle_gamma   90.00
#
_symmetry.space_group_name_H-M   'P 1'
#
loop_
_entity.id
_entity.type
_entity.pdbx_description
1 polymer ?
#
loop_
_entity_poly.entity_id
_entity_poly.type
_entity_poly.pdbx_seq_one_letter_code
_entity_poly.pdbx_strand_id
1 'polypeptide(L)'
;MNLANKLTIFRVMLVTLMVIVPFFNITGEFLGIPYTYLIIDLIFIIASITDKLDGYIARSRNQITTFGKFLDPLADKILVLTAMIMLVEMGKIPSWIPVIVVAREFLVSGYRLLAAQNNGSVIAASKWGKLKTVTQMIAIILAFVDLNSFGACFSGELQNGAFALNLIATIMMIIQAIATVFSGYDYMKDMKNLLK
;
A
#
# COMPACT_ATOMS: atom_id res chain seq x y z
N MET A 1 12.40 -13.28 -20.76
CA MET A 1 11.60 -12.63 -19.69
C MET A 1 10.37 -12.01 -20.32
N ASN A 2 9.19 -12.39 -19.85
CA ASN A 2 7.92 -11.85 -20.33
C ASN A 2 7.72 -10.40 -19.87
N LEU A 3 6.88 -9.63 -20.57
CA LEU A 3 6.62 -8.22 -20.28
C LEU A 3 6.14 -8.00 -18.84
N ALA A 4 5.24 -8.86 -18.34
CA ALA A 4 4.78 -8.81 -16.95
C ALA A 4 5.95 -8.90 -15.95
N ASN A 5 6.85 -9.87 -16.09
CA ASN A 5 8.00 -10.01 -15.20
C ASN A 5 8.94 -8.79 -15.24
N LYS A 6 9.09 -8.14 -16.42
CA LYS A 6 9.87 -6.90 -16.53
C LYS A 6 9.24 -5.75 -15.75
N LEU A 7 7.91 -5.63 -15.79
CA LEU A 7 7.17 -4.61 -15.03
C LEU A 7 7.27 -4.84 -13.51
N THR A 8 7.22 -6.09 -13.05
CA THR A 8 7.41 -6.41 -11.63
C THR A 8 8.82 -6.04 -11.15
N ILE A 9 9.86 -6.37 -11.94
CA ILE A 9 11.25 -5.97 -11.61
C ILE A 9 11.40 -4.46 -11.63
N PHE A 10 10.80 -3.78 -12.61
CA PHE A 10 10.80 -2.32 -12.68
C PHE A 10 10.16 -1.70 -11.43
N ARG A 11 9.06 -2.28 -10.92
CA ARG A 11 8.45 -1.85 -9.66
C ARG A 11 9.40 -1.99 -8.47
N VAL A 12 10.11 -3.12 -8.35
CA VAL A 12 11.11 -3.30 -7.29
C VAL A 12 12.22 -2.25 -7.38
N MET A 13 12.67 -1.92 -8.60
CA MET A 13 13.62 -0.81 -8.81
C MET A 13 13.05 0.54 -8.39
N LEU A 14 11.77 0.82 -8.68
CA LEU A 14 11.10 2.04 -8.24
C LEU A 14 11.00 2.13 -6.71
N VAL A 15 10.71 1.02 -6.02
CA VAL A 15 10.72 0.98 -4.55
C VAL A 15 12.10 1.30 -4.00
N THR A 16 13.15 0.72 -4.57
CA THR A 16 14.54 1.03 -4.19
C THR A 16 14.86 2.51 -4.42
N LEU A 17 14.45 3.06 -5.58
CA LEU A 17 14.64 4.47 -5.88
C LEU A 17 13.91 5.37 -4.87
N MET A 18 12.68 5.03 -4.49
CA MET A 18 11.89 5.76 -3.51
C MET A 18 12.62 5.90 -2.17
N VAL A 19 13.30 4.83 -1.71
CA VAL A 19 14.10 4.85 -0.47
C VAL A 19 15.37 5.70 -0.61
N ILE A 20 15.95 5.76 -1.81
CA ILE A 20 17.20 6.49 -2.06
C ILE A 20 16.98 8.01 -2.20
N VAL A 21 15.81 8.43 -2.70
CA VAL A 21 15.50 9.86 -2.96
C VAL A 21 15.80 10.79 -1.77
N PRO A 22 15.44 10.48 -0.50
CA PRO A 22 15.73 11.36 0.63
C PRO A 22 17.23 11.67 0.83
N PHE A 23 18.12 10.76 0.45
CA PHE A 23 19.57 10.93 0.62
C PHE A 23 20.19 12.00 -0.31
N PHE A 24 19.47 12.38 -1.37
CA PHE A 24 19.95 13.42 -2.29
C PHE A 24 19.75 14.84 -1.76
N ASN A 25 19.09 15.03 -0.61
CA ASN A 25 18.84 16.34 0.01
C ASN A 25 18.31 17.38 -1.00
N ILE A 26 17.30 16.98 -1.79
CA ILE A 26 16.73 17.84 -2.83
C ILE A 26 16.08 19.04 -2.17
N THR A 27 16.63 20.24 -2.42
CA THR A 27 16.14 21.50 -1.87
C THR A 27 15.07 22.11 -2.76
N GLY A 28 14.13 22.84 -2.15
CA GLY A 28 13.03 23.54 -2.81
C GLY A 28 11.68 22.89 -2.54
N GLU A 29 10.64 23.65 -2.86
CA GLU A 29 9.25 23.28 -2.61
C GLU A 29 8.33 23.73 -3.73
N PHE A 30 7.21 23.04 -3.90
CA PHE A 30 6.12 23.42 -4.77
C PHE A 30 4.83 23.49 -3.97
N LEU A 31 4.16 24.64 -3.94
CA LEU A 31 2.99 24.90 -3.10
C LEU A 31 3.22 24.61 -1.60
N GLY A 32 4.45 24.85 -1.12
CA GLY A 32 4.85 24.55 0.27
C GLY A 32 5.22 23.09 0.51
N ILE A 33 5.09 22.18 -0.48
CA ILE A 33 5.41 20.77 -0.36
C ILE A 33 6.86 20.53 -0.83
N PRO A 34 7.76 19.97 -0.01
CA PRO A 34 9.12 19.67 -0.42
C PRO A 34 9.18 18.79 -1.67
N TYR A 35 10.05 19.12 -2.61
CA TYR A 35 10.22 18.31 -3.83
C TYR A 35 10.52 16.83 -3.52
N THR A 36 11.24 16.55 -2.45
CA THR A 36 11.50 15.18 -2.00
C THR A 36 10.21 14.38 -1.80
N TYR A 37 9.19 14.95 -1.15
CA TYR A 37 7.92 14.28 -0.89
C TYR A 37 7.12 14.09 -2.19
N LEU A 38 7.11 15.09 -3.06
CA LEU A 38 6.44 14.99 -4.36
C LEU A 38 7.07 13.94 -5.27
N ILE A 39 8.40 13.83 -5.26
CA ILE A 39 9.12 12.82 -6.05
C ILE A 39 8.82 11.42 -5.52
N ILE A 40 8.84 11.22 -4.20
CA ILE A 40 8.52 9.95 -3.56
C ILE A 40 7.07 9.54 -3.90
N ASP A 41 6.13 10.48 -3.77
CA ASP A 41 4.71 10.23 -4.07
C ASP A 41 4.51 9.90 -5.55
N LEU A 42 5.17 10.62 -6.46
CA LEU A 42 5.13 10.34 -7.88
C LEU A 42 5.66 8.94 -8.21
N ILE A 43 6.78 8.54 -7.59
CA ILE A 43 7.33 7.18 -7.76
C ILE A 43 6.34 6.14 -7.24
N PHE A 44 5.72 6.37 -6.09
CA PHE A 44 4.70 5.50 -5.52
C PHE A 44 3.48 5.36 -6.44
N ILE A 45 2.98 6.47 -7.01
CA ILE A 45 1.87 6.46 -7.97
C ILE A 45 2.23 5.65 -9.22
N ILE A 46 3.40 5.90 -9.82
CA ILE A 46 3.87 5.18 -11.01
C ILE A 46 3.99 3.68 -10.71
N ALA A 47 4.59 3.31 -9.57
CA ALA A 47 4.73 1.92 -9.17
C ALA A 47 3.37 1.25 -8.93
N SER A 48 2.39 1.96 -8.36
CA SER A 48 1.02 1.49 -8.13
C SER A 48 0.23 1.30 -9.44
N ILE A 49 0.46 2.16 -10.44
CA ILE A 49 -0.16 2.02 -11.77
C ILE A 49 0.44 0.83 -12.51
N THR A 50 1.76 0.64 -12.44
CA THR A 50 2.43 -0.51 -13.08
C THR A 50 1.94 -1.84 -12.54
N ASP A 51 1.60 -1.94 -11.24
CA ASP A 51 0.99 -3.14 -10.65
C ASP A 51 -0.35 -3.54 -11.31
N LYS A 52 -1.22 -2.57 -11.56
CA LYS A 52 -2.49 -2.83 -12.25
C LYS A 52 -2.30 -3.22 -13.71
N LEU A 53 -1.29 -2.62 -14.38
CA LEU A 53 -0.99 -2.87 -15.78
C LEU A 53 -0.40 -4.26 -16.00
N ASP A 54 0.56 -4.71 -15.17
CA ASP A 54 1.17 -6.03 -15.32
C ASP A 54 0.16 -7.15 -15.08
N GLY A 55 -0.69 -7.03 -14.06
CA GLY A 55 -1.79 -7.96 -13.81
C GLY A 55 -2.80 -8.04 -14.96
N TYR A 56 -3.09 -6.93 -15.64
CA TYR A 56 -3.95 -6.91 -16.83
C TYR A 56 -3.27 -7.57 -18.02
N ILE A 57 -2.01 -7.22 -18.31
CA ILE A 57 -1.22 -7.74 -19.43
C ILE A 57 -0.97 -9.25 -19.28
N ALA A 58 -0.61 -9.72 -18.09
CA ALA A 58 -0.37 -11.12 -17.80
C ALA A 58 -1.62 -11.99 -18.07
N ARG A 59 -2.80 -11.50 -17.70
CA ARG A 59 -4.08 -12.18 -17.93
C ARG A 59 -4.51 -12.13 -19.40
N SER A 60 -4.39 -10.97 -20.06
CA SER A 60 -4.83 -10.80 -21.46
C SER A 60 -3.96 -11.57 -22.45
N ARG A 61 -2.68 -11.81 -22.12
CA ARG A 61 -1.74 -12.52 -23.03
C ARG A 61 -1.44 -13.96 -22.64
N ASN A 62 -2.14 -14.51 -21.62
CA ASN A 62 -1.87 -15.85 -21.07
C ASN A 62 -0.38 -16.11 -20.75
N GLN A 63 0.37 -15.07 -20.38
CA GLN A 63 1.81 -15.13 -20.09
C GLN A 63 2.09 -15.22 -18.60
N ILE A 64 1.37 -16.08 -17.89
CA ILE A 64 1.54 -16.27 -16.46
C ILE A 64 2.75 -17.18 -16.23
N THR A 65 3.82 -16.66 -15.61
CA THR A 65 5.01 -17.44 -15.26
C THR A 65 5.00 -17.82 -13.78
N THR A 66 5.68 -18.91 -13.42
CA THR A 66 5.86 -19.31 -12.00
C THR A 66 6.60 -18.23 -11.22
N PHE A 67 7.60 -17.59 -11.83
CA PHE A 67 8.36 -16.49 -11.26
C PHE A 67 7.48 -15.26 -10.98
N GLY A 68 6.63 -14.85 -11.94
CA GLY A 68 5.70 -13.74 -11.76
C GLY A 68 4.68 -14.02 -10.65
N LYS A 69 4.07 -15.21 -10.63
CA LYS A 69 3.14 -15.61 -9.56
C LYS A 69 3.73 -15.47 -8.14
N PHE A 70 5.03 -15.66 -8.00
CA PHE A 70 5.73 -15.52 -6.72
C PHE A 70 6.12 -14.06 -6.45
N LEU A 71 6.68 -13.37 -7.45
CA LEU A 71 7.26 -12.04 -7.28
C LEU A 71 6.21 -10.93 -7.19
N ASP A 72 5.09 -11.02 -7.94
CA ASP A 72 4.05 -9.99 -7.99
C ASP A 72 3.43 -9.70 -6.60
N PRO A 73 2.96 -10.72 -5.83
CA PRO A 73 2.41 -10.47 -4.49
C PRO A 73 3.44 -9.93 -3.50
N LEU A 74 4.73 -10.21 -3.73
CA LEU A 74 5.82 -9.72 -2.87
C LEU A 74 6.13 -8.26 -3.18
N ALA A 75 6.25 -7.92 -4.46
CA ALA A 75 6.56 -6.57 -4.92
C ALA A 75 5.46 -5.56 -4.52
N ASP A 76 4.18 -5.95 -4.61
CA ASP A 76 3.05 -5.12 -4.17
C ASP A 76 3.13 -4.81 -2.66
N LYS A 77 3.41 -5.82 -1.83
CA LYS A 77 3.55 -5.63 -0.39
C LYS A 77 4.76 -4.76 -0.03
N ILE A 78 5.91 -4.98 -0.67
CA ILE A 78 7.12 -4.19 -0.42
C ILE A 78 6.86 -2.72 -0.75
N LEU A 79 6.19 -2.41 -1.86
CA LEU A 79 5.85 -1.04 -2.25
C LEU A 79 5.06 -0.32 -1.14
N VAL A 80 3.96 -0.91 -0.71
CA VAL A 80 3.08 -0.32 0.30
C VAL A 80 3.77 -0.19 1.66
N LEU A 81 4.49 -1.23 2.09
CA LEU A 81 5.18 -1.22 3.38
C LEU A 81 6.29 -0.17 3.41
N THR A 82 7.08 -0.06 2.34
CA THR A 82 8.13 0.95 2.23
C THR A 82 7.54 2.35 2.32
N ALA A 83 6.46 2.64 1.57
CA ALA A 83 5.79 3.93 1.64
C ALA A 83 5.29 4.26 3.06
N MET A 84 4.67 3.30 3.75
CA MET A 84 4.19 3.51 5.11
C MET A 84 5.33 3.69 6.13
N ILE A 85 6.44 2.95 6.00
CA ILE A 85 7.61 3.12 6.88
C ILE A 85 8.20 4.51 6.69
N MET A 86 8.33 4.98 5.45
CA MET A 86 8.81 6.34 5.16
C MET A 86 7.88 7.41 5.75
N LEU A 87 6.55 7.23 5.66
CA LEU A 87 5.59 8.14 6.28
C LEU A 87 5.70 8.16 7.82
N VAL A 88 6.02 7.03 8.46
CA VAL A 88 6.31 6.97 9.91
C VAL A 88 7.59 7.72 10.24
N GLU A 89 8.66 7.50 9.47
CA GLU A 89 9.94 8.21 9.65
C GLU A 89 9.78 9.73 9.50
N MET A 90 8.94 10.16 8.55
CA MET A 90 8.59 11.57 8.34
C MET A 90 7.66 12.15 9.43
N GLY A 91 7.22 11.35 10.41
CA GLY A 91 6.28 11.76 11.46
C GLY A 91 4.85 12.02 10.98
N LYS A 92 4.49 11.56 9.77
CA LYS A 92 3.19 11.82 9.15
C LYS A 92 2.10 10.86 9.58
N ILE A 93 2.46 9.61 9.89
CA ILE A 93 1.52 8.61 10.40
C ILE A 93 2.08 7.90 11.65
N PRO A 94 1.24 7.48 12.58
CA PRO A 94 1.68 6.71 13.74
C PRO A 94 2.04 5.26 13.35
N SER A 95 3.04 4.68 14.03
CA SER A 95 3.59 3.35 13.74
C SER A 95 2.59 2.20 13.86
N TRP A 96 1.52 2.33 14.65
CA TRP A 96 0.51 1.29 14.77
C TRP A 96 -0.26 1.02 13.46
N ILE A 97 -0.35 2.01 12.57
CA ILE A 97 -1.04 1.86 11.27
C ILE A 97 -0.31 0.82 10.39
N PRO A 98 0.99 0.98 10.04
CA PRO A 98 1.68 -0.04 9.27
C PRO A 98 1.75 -1.39 9.98
N VAL A 99 1.82 -1.44 11.32
CA VAL A 99 1.80 -2.70 12.08
C VAL A 99 0.52 -3.50 11.83
N ILE A 100 -0.65 -2.85 11.89
CA ILE A 100 -1.94 -3.50 11.58
C ILE A 100 -1.97 -4.00 10.13
N VAL A 101 -1.45 -3.21 9.19
CA VAL A 101 -1.39 -3.60 7.77
C VAL A 101 -0.50 -4.82 7.58
N VAL A 102 0.70 -4.81 8.15
CA VAL A 102 1.65 -5.94 8.08
C VAL A 102 1.04 -7.21 8.67
N ALA A 103 0.51 -7.13 9.89
CA ALA A 103 -0.13 -8.26 10.56
C ALA A 103 -1.22 -8.90 9.68
N ARG A 104 -2.10 -8.07 9.10
CA ARG A 104 -3.16 -8.55 8.20
C ARG A 104 -2.58 -9.17 6.93
N GLU A 105 -1.56 -8.58 6.30
CA GLU A 105 -0.97 -9.12 5.07
C GLU A 105 -0.36 -10.50 5.30
N PHE A 106 0.32 -10.71 6.43
CA PHE A 106 0.87 -12.02 6.79
C PHE A 106 -0.23 -13.03 7.10
N LEU A 107 -1.23 -12.67 7.92
CA LEU A 107 -2.34 -13.55 8.26
C LEU A 107 -3.08 -14.04 7.01
N VAL A 108 -3.44 -13.13 6.10
CA VAL A 108 -4.19 -13.49 4.89
C VAL A 108 -3.33 -14.31 3.93
N SER A 109 -2.04 -14.01 3.83
CA SER A 109 -1.13 -14.76 2.96
C SER A 109 -0.88 -16.17 3.48
N GLY A 110 -0.67 -16.32 4.80
CA GLY A 110 -0.55 -17.62 5.45
C GLY A 110 -1.82 -18.46 5.28
N TYR A 111 -2.99 -17.84 5.50
CA TYR A 111 -4.26 -18.53 5.31
C TYR A 111 -4.46 -19.03 3.87
N ARG A 112 -4.16 -18.20 2.87
CA ARG A 112 -4.26 -18.60 1.46
C ARG A 112 -3.31 -19.74 1.11
N LEU A 113 -2.11 -19.74 1.69
CA LEU A 113 -1.13 -20.81 1.50
C LEU A 113 -1.65 -22.13 2.07
N LEU A 114 -2.16 -22.15 3.31
CA LEU A 114 -2.75 -23.31 3.94
C LEU A 114 -3.97 -23.84 3.19
N ALA A 115 -4.86 -22.96 2.72
CA ALA A 115 -6.03 -23.34 1.95
C ALA A 115 -5.66 -23.98 0.60
N ALA A 116 -4.62 -23.46 -0.06
CA ALA A 116 -4.13 -24.03 -1.32
C ALA A 116 -3.53 -25.43 -1.13
N GLN A 117 -2.92 -25.72 0.03
CA GLN A 117 -2.35 -27.04 0.36
C GLN A 117 -3.43 -28.07 0.69
N ASN A 118 -4.50 -27.69 1.40
CA ASN A 118 -5.49 -28.65 1.90
C ASN A 118 -6.56 -29.05 0.88
N ASN A 119 -7.06 -28.17 0.01
CA ASN A 119 -8.17 -28.50 -0.90
C ASN A 119 -8.05 -27.89 -2.31
N GLY A 120 -6.93 -27.24 -2.65
CA GLY A 120 -6.77 -26.55 -3.93
C GLY A 120 -7.77 -25.41 -4.19
N SER A 121 -8.57 -25.02 -3.19
CA SER A 121 -9.59 -23.99 -3.35
C SER A 121 -8.98 -22.59 -3.39
N VAL A 122 -9.24 -21.85 -4.47
CA VAL A 122 -8.85 -20.45 -4.59
C VAL A 122 -9.83 -19.60 -3.80
N ILE A 123 -9.40 -19.06 -2.67
CA ILE A 123 -10.23 -18.16 -1.86
C ILE A 123 -10.32 -16.80 -2.54
N ALA A 124 -11.55 -16.40 -2.90
CA ALA A 124 -11.81 -15.10 -3.51
C ALA A 124 -11.49 -13.95 -2.53
N ALA A 125 -11.09 -12.80 -3.08
CA ALA A 125 -10.88 -11.60 -2.27
C ALA A 125 -12.21 -11.11 -1.68
N SER A 126 -12.25 -10.87 -0.36
CA SER A 126 -13.42 -10.30 0.31
C SER A 126 -13.69 -8.87 -0.19
N LYS A 127 -14.94 -8.39 -0.03
CA LYS A 127 -15.29 -6.98 -0.36
C LYS A 127 -14.43 -6.00 0.45
N TRP A 128 -14.17 -6.30 1.72
CA TRP A 128 -13.30 -5.53 2.60
C TRP A 128 -11.85 -5.51 2.11
N GLY A 129 -11.37 -6.62 1.54
CA GLY A 129 -10.02 -6.67 0.95
C GLY A 129 -9.86 -5.74 -0.25
N LYS A 130 -10.89 -5.61 -1.11
CA LYS A 130 -10.87 -4.65 -2.23
C LYS A 130 -10.93 -3.20 -1.73
N LEU A 131 -11.80 -2.91 -0.77
CA LEU A 131 -11.92 -1.59 -0.16
C LEU A 131 -10.61 -1.17 0.49
N LYS A 132 -10.01 -2.06 1.29
CA LYS A 132 -8.70 -1.84 1.93
C LYS A 132 -7.63 -1.42 0.92
N THR A 133 -7.50 -2.12 -0.21
CA THR A 133 -6.46 -1.81 -1.19
C THR A 133 -6.64 -0.42 -1.81
N VAL A 134 -7.88 -0.06 -2.19
CA VAL A 134 -8.17 1.25 -2.80
C VAL A 134 -7.95 2.38 -1.79
N THR A 135 -8.54 2.25 -0.60
CA THR A 135 -8.42 3.29 0.44
C THR A 135 -6.98 3.46 0.92
N GLN A 136 -6.20 2.38 0.97
CA GLN A 136 -4.80 2.40 1.35
C GLN A 136 -3.94 3.19 0.36
N MET A 137 -4.11 2.95 -0.95
CA MET A 137 -3.38 3.70 -1.98
C MET A 137 -3.69 5.19 -1.90
N ILE A 138 -4.97 5.56 -1.79
CA ILE A 138 -5.39 6.96 -1.67
C ILE A 138 -4.84 7.59 -0.39
N ALA A 139 -4.92 6.89 0.74
CA ALA A 139 -4.45 7.39 2.03
C ALA A 139 -2.93 7.66 2.03
N ILE A 140 -2.12 6.80 1.39
CA ILE A 140 -0.67 6.99 1.26
C ILE A 140 -0.36 8.21 0.41
N ILE A 141 -0.99 8.36 -0.76
CA ILE A 141 -0.81 9.51 -1.65
C ILE A 141 -1.14 10.81 -0.91
N LEU A 142 -2.30 10.87 -0.26
CA LEU A 142 -2.70 12.06 0.50
C LEU A 142 -1.74 12.36 1.65
N ALA A 143 -1.21 11.34 2.34
CA ALA A 143 -0.28 11.52 3.43
C ALA A 143 1.10 12.05 2.97
N PHE A 144 1.56 11.74 1.75
CA PHE A 144 2.78 12.34 1.21
C PHE A 144 2.61 13.82 0.86
N VAL A 145 1.44 14.19 0.34
CA VAL A 145 1.12 15.58 -0.02
C VAL A 145 0.81 16.43 1.23
N ASP A 146 0.24 15.85 2.27
CA ASP A 146 -0.05 16.55 3.52
C ASP A 146 1.25 16.85 4.28
N LEU A 147 1.44 18.12 4.66
CA LEU A 147 2.61 18.58 5.40
C LEU A 147 2.53 18.28 6.90
N ASN A 148 1.34 18.02 7.39
CA ASN A 148 1.06 17.88 8.81
C ASN A 148 1.06 16.42 9.26
N SER A 149 1.20 16.19 10.56
CA SER A 149 1.10 14.87 11.15
C SER A 149 -0.36 14.37 11.18
N PHE A 150 -0.52 13.08 11.31
CA PHE A 150 -1.83 12.43 11.46
C PHE A 150 -2.65 13.06 12.59
N GLY A 151 -3.86 13.50 12.26
CA GLY A 151 -4.79 14.09 13.25
C GLY A 151 -4.47 15.53 13.65
N ALA A 152 -3.52 16.21 13.02
CA ALA A 152 -3.22 17.62 13.32
C ALA A 152 -4.43 18.54 13.11
N CYS A 153 -5.40 18.17 12.27
CA CYS A 153 -6.65 18.90 12.12
C CYS A 153 -7.47 19.01 13.42
N PHE A 154 -7.25 18.12 14.39
CA PHE A 154 -7.96 18.16 15.68
C PHE A 154 -7.24 19.04 16.71
N SER A 155 -6.02 19.53 16.47
CA SER A 155 -5.31 20.44 17.38
C SER A 155 -5.87 21.87 17.40
N GLY A 156 -6.62 22.25 16.37
CA GLY A 156 -7.14 23.61 16.19
C GLY A 156 -6.14 24.63 15.63
N GLU A 157 -4.92 24.20 15.31
CA GLU A 157 -3.85 25.08 14.80
C GLU A 157 -3.91 25.26 13.28
N LEU A 158 -4.50 24.31 12.56
CA LEU A 158 -4.57 24.34 11.11
C LEU A 158 -5.74 25.18 10.60
N GLN A 159 -5.49 25.95 9.54
CA GLN A 159 -6.50 26.79 8.92
C GLN A 159 -6.67 26.46 7.43
N ASN A 160 -7.87 26.76 6.90
CA ASN A 160 -8.21 26.73 5.46
C ASN A 160 -7.82 25.40 4.76
N GLY A 161 -7.05 25.51 3.67
CA GLY A 161 -6.66 24.39 2.82
C GLY A 161 -5.84 23.32 3.54
N ALA A 162 -4.94 23.71 4.46
CA ALA A 162 -4.13 22.77 5.23
C ALA A 162 -5.01 21.92 6.16
N PHE A 163 -6.02 22.53 6.81
CA PHE A 163 -7.01 21.82 7.62
C PHE A 163 -7.78 20.80 6.77
N ALA A 164 -8.31 21.23 5.63
CA ALA A 164 -9.11 20.35 4.77
C ALA A 164 -8.30 19.16 4.25
N LEU A 165 -7.06 19.39 3.80
CA LEU A 165 -6.18 18.34 3.32
C LEU A 165 -5.83 17.33 4.43
N ASN A 166 -5.42 17.82 5.60
CA ASN A 166 -5.09 16.96 6.74
C ASN A 166 -6.30 16.17 7.24
N LEU A 167 -7.49 16.79 7.27
CA LEU A 167 -8.73 16.11 7.64
C LEU A 167 -9.04 14.95 6.68
N ILE A 168 -8.96 15.19 5.38
CA ILE A 168 -9.21 14.17 4.35
C ILE A 168 -8.16 13.04 4.45
N ALA A 169 -6.88 13.38 4.55
CA ALA A 169 -5.79 12.41 4.70
C ALA A 169 -5.97 11.55 5.96
N THR A 170 -6.29 12.18 7.10
CA THR A 170 -6.55 11.50 8.37
C THR A 170 -7.76 10.58 8.29
N ILE A 171 -8.88 11.04 7.74
CA ILE A 171 -10.09 10.22 7.56
C ILE A 171 -9.81 9.02 6.65
N MET A 172 -9.13 9.23 5.52
CA MET A 172 -8.80 8.14 4.60
C MET A 172 -7.85 7.11 5.25
N MET A 173 -6.92 7.56 6.08
CA MET A 173 -6.02 6.69 6.83
C MET A 173 -6.78 5.88 7.90
N ILE A 174 -7.76 6.45 8.57
CA ILE A 174 -8.65 5.75 9.52
C ILE A 174 -9.51 4.72 8.77
N ILE A 175 -10.14 5.11 7.67
CA ILE A 175 -10.99 4.21 6.87
C ILE A 175 -10.17 2.99 6.39
N GLN A 176 -8.94 3.20 5.88
CA GLN A 176 -8.09 2.11 5.46
C GLN A 176 -7.69 1.20 6.63
N ALA A 177 -7.38 1.76 7.82
CA ALA A 177 -7.06 0.97 9.00
C ALA A 177 -8.26 0.10 9.44
N ILE A 178 -9.46 0.67 9.50
CA ILE A 178 -10.70 -0.04 9.79
C ILE A 178 -10.96 -1.14 8.75
N ALA A 179 -10.87 -0.83 7.45
CA ALA A 179 -11.06 -1.80 6.38
C ALA A 179 -10.03 -2.94 6.44
N THR A 180 -8.80 -2.63 6.88
CA THR A 180 -7.74 -3.62 7.09
C THR A 180 -8.09 -4.60 8.21
N VAL A 181 -8.57 -4.10 9.35
CA VAL A 181 -9.00 -4.93 10.48
C VAL A 181 -10.19 -5.83 10.10
N PHE A 182 -11.23 -5.26 9.49
CA PHE A 182 -12.39 -6.05 9.04
C PHE A 182 -12.01 -7.09 7.98
N SER A 183 -11.12 -6.74 7.06
CA SER A 183 -10.61 -7.69 6.09
C SER A 183 -9.85 -8.84 6.76
N GLY A 184 -9.06 -8.58 7.79
CA GLY A 184 -8.40 -9.61 8.59
C GLY A 184 -9.40 -10.51 9.32
N TYR A 185 -10.41 -9.92 9.92
CA TYR A 185 -11.46 -10.65 10.64
C TYR A 185 -12.24 -11.60 9.73
N ASP A 186 -12.65 -11.17 8.53
CA ASP A 186 -13.32 -12.03 7.56
C ASP A 186 -12.50 -13.31 7.27
N TYR A 187 -11.21 -13.15 6.99
CA TYR A 187 -10.33 -14.31 6.72
C TYR A 187 -10.11 -15.19 7.94
N MET A 188 -10.06 -14.64 9.16
CA MET A 188 -9.94 -15.44 10.39
C MET A 188 -11.21 -16.25 10.66
N LYS A 189 -12.39 -15.71 10.35
CA LYS A 189 -13.67 -16.42 10.46
C LYS A 189 -13.71 -17.64 9.53
N ASP A 190 -13.27 -17.45 8.28
CA ASP A 190 -13.22 -18.53 7.31
C ASP A 190 -12.18 -19.60 7.67
N MET A 191 -11.05 -19.21 8.28
CA MET A 191 -10.01 -20.11 8.74
C MET A 191 -10.50 -21.10 9.81
N LYS A 192 -11.37 -20.66 10.72
CA LYS A 192 -11.98 -21.55 11.73
C LYS A 192 -12.77 -22.70 11.10
N ASN A 193 -13.33 -22.50 9.92
CA ASN A 193 -14.10 -23.53 9.20
C ASN A 193 -13.19 -24.54 8.47
N LEU A 194 -11.94 -24.17 8.18
CA LEU A 194 -10.96 -25.05 7.54
C LEU A 194 -10.18 -25.92 8.55
N LEU A 195 -10.10 -25.49 9.81
CA LEU A 195 -9.40 -26.20 10.89
C LEU A 195 -10.31 -27.19 11.66
N LYS A 196 -11.59 -27.25 11.32
CA LYS A 196 -12.56 -28.24 11.78
C LYS A 196 -12.71 -29.37 10.76
#